data_cc2697cbbf57f9a3e3fdab1281dff59a
#
_entry.id   cc2697cbbf57f9a3e3fdab1281dff59a
#
_cell.length_a   1.000
_cell.length_b   1.000
_cell.length_c   1.000
_cell.angle_alpha   90.00
_cell.angle_beta   90.00
_cell.angle_gamma   90.00
#
_symmetry.space_group_name_H-M   'P 1'
#
loop_
_entity.id
_entity.type
_entity.pdbx_description
1 polymer ?
#
loop_
_entity_poly.entity_id
_entity_poly.type
_entity_poly.pdbx_seq_one_letter_code
_entity_poly.pdbx_strand_id
1 'polypeptide(L)'
;MAIPSKFVEPRPYSDPEAAARKLLEIAADIVTAQGRVPVGRWNDEFRKAGGSVAEYAAGRDRAIADGALQMHVSGTFVLLTPPGNESA
;
A
#
# COMPACT_ATOMS: atom_id res chain seq x y z
N MET A 1 -0.57 -26.13 -22.95
CA MET A 1 -0.61 -25.53 -22.61
C MET A 1 -0.79 -24.89 -21.78
N ALA A 2 -0.30 -24.56 -21.78
CA ALA A 2 -0.29 -23.93 -20.82
C ALA A 2 -1.24 -23.22 -20.53
N ILE A 3 -1.69 -23.18 -20.95
CA ILE A 3 -2.74 -22.69 -20.56
C ILE A 3 -2.96 -22.54 -19.21
N PRO A 4 -2.42 -23.26 -18.36
CA PRO A 4 -2.67 -23.05 -16.98
C PRO A 4 -2.37 -21.69 -16.51
N SER A 5 -1.50 -21.03 -17.15
CA SER A 5 -1.17 -19.73 -16.68
C SER A 5 -2.34 -18.81 -16.71
N LYS A 6 -3.31 -19.04 -17.53
CA LYS A 6 -4.41 -18.15 -17.50
C LYS A 6 -5.32 -18.48 -16.40
N PHE A 7 -5.32 -19.70 -15.92
CA PHE A 7 -6.14 -19.98 -14.80
C PHE A 7 -5.49 -19.53 -13.53
N VAL A 8 -4.19 -19.50 -13.54
CA VAL A 8 -3.51 -19.02 -12.40
C VAL A 8 -2.98 -17.69 -12.65
N GLU A 9 -3.76 -16.90 -13.31
CA GLU A 9 -3.39 -15.56 -13.55
C GLU A 9 -2.99 -14.94 -12.26
N PRO A 10 -1.80 -14.39 -12.13
CA PRO A 10 -1.36 -13.84 -10.87
C PRO A 10 -2.22 -12.66 -10.51
N ARG A 11 -2.51 -12.55 -9.25
CA ARG A 11 -3.18 -11.37 -8.76
C ARG A 11 -2.23 -10.20 -8.89
N PRO A 12 -2.74 -9.02 -9.25
CA PRO A 12 -1.85 -7.87 -9.47
C PRO A 12 -1.02 -7.52 -8.26
N TYR A 13 -1.50 -7.82 -7.08
CA TYR A 13 -0.82 -7.40 -5.86
C TYR A 13 -0.33 -8.56 -5.03
N SER A 14 -0.14 -9.73 -5.64
CA SER A 14 0.39 -10.87 -4.91
C SER A 14 1.86 -10.68 -4.57
N ASP A 15 2.58 -9.86 -5.33
CA ASP A 15 3.94 -9.49 -5.01
C ASP A 15 3.89 -8.34 -4.01
N PRO A 16 4.49 -8.47 -2.82
CA PRO A 16 4.45 -7.39 -1.83
C PRO A 16 4.97 -6.06 -2.35
N GLU A 17 5.93 -6.09 -3.25
CA GLU A 17 6.44 -4.85 -3.81
C GLU A 17 5.41 -4.17 -4.69
N ALA A 18 4.69 -4.95 -5.50
CA ALA A 18 3.62 -4.39 -6.32
C ALA A 18 2.49 -3.86 -5.46
N ALA A 19 2.15 -4.58 -4.39
CA ALA A 19 1.13 -4.12 -3.46
C ALA A 19 1.57 -2.82 -2.79
N ALA A 20 2.83 -2.75 -2.39
CA ALA A 20 3.35 -1.54 -1.75
C ALA A 20 3.26 -0.35 -2.69
N ARG A 21 3.63 -0.53 -3.95
CA ARG A 21 3.55 0.57 -4.92
C ARG A 21 2.12 1.06 -5.09
N LYS A 22 1.17 0.14 -5.16
CA LYS A 22 -0.23 0.53 -5.29
C LYS A 22 -0.72 1.24 -4.05
N LEU A 23 -0.32 0.76 -2.89
CA LEU A 23 -0.70 1.41 -1.64
C LEU A 23 -0.12 2.82 -1.54
N LEU A 24 1.11 3.02 -2.02
CA LEU A 24 1.69 4.37 -2.02
C LEU A 24 0.96 5.29 -2.99
N GLU A 25 0.54 4.76 -4.13
CA GLU A 25 -0.21 5.53 -5.09
C GLU A 25 -1.54 5.98 -4.49
N ILE A 26 -2.25 5.07 -3.83
CA ILE A 26 -3.50 5.40 -3.19
C ILE A 26 -3.27 6.39 -2.05
N ALA A 27 -2.21 6.19 -1.27
CA ALA A 27 -1.91 7.09 -0.17
C ALA A 27 -1.71 8.52 -0.67
N ALA A 28 -1.02 8.68 -1.78
CA ALA A 28 -0.81 10.00 -2.34
C ALA A 28 -2.12 10.68 -2.75
N ASP A 29 -3.10 9.86 -3.15
CA ASP A 29 -4.38 10.41 -3.57
C ASP A 29 -5.26 10.82 -2.40
N ILE A 30 -5.16 10.13 -1.27
CA ILE A 30 -6.09 10.38 -0.16
C ILE A 30 -5.42 11.05 1.04
N VAL A 31 -4.14 11.36 0.95
CA VAL A 31 -3.44 11.97 2.06
C VAL A 31 -4.05 13.32 2.40
N THR A 32 -4.19 13.59 3.70
CA THR A 32 -4.75 14.85 4.16
C THR A 32 -3.70 15.95 4.14
N ALA A 33 -4.14 17.17 4.42
CA ALA A 33 -3.23 18.32 4.45
C ALA A 33 -2.16 18.16 5.52
N GLN A 34 -2.43 17.37 6.57
CA GLN A 34 -1.45 17.13 7.61
C GLN A 34 -0.52 15.97 7.28
N GLY A 35 -0.62 15.39 6.10
CA GLY A 35 0.22 14.27 5.72
C GLY A 35 -0.26 12.94 6.24
N ARG A 36 -1.49 12.85 6.68
CA ARG A 36 -2.04 11.63 7.25
C ARG A 36 -2.85 10.86 6.23
N VAL A 37 -2.67 9.54 6.24
CA VAL A 37 -3.43 8.64 5.37
C VAL A 37 -4.29 7.78 6.28
N PRO A 38 -5.61 8.01 6.31
CA PRO A 38 -6.48 7.22 7.19
C PRO A 38 -6.47 5.76 6.79
N VAL A 39 -6.17 4.89 7.74
CA VAL A 39 -5.98 3.47 7.45
C VAL A 39 -7.25 2.84 6.89
N GLY A 40 -8.40 3.17 7.45
CA GLY A 40 -9.65 2.59 6.99
C GLY A 40 -9.94 2.90 5.54
N ARG A 41 -9.77 4.16 5.15
CA ARG A 41 -10.01 4.55 3.78
C ARG A 41 -8.95 3.98 2.84
N TRP A 42 -7.72 3.95 3.29
CA TRP A 42 -6.60 3.42 2.53
C TRP A 42 -6.84 1.94 2.19
N ASN A 43 -7.19 1.17 3.20
CA ASN A 43 -7.49 -0.24 3.01
C ASN A 43 -8.69 -0.43 2.07
N ASP A 44 -9.72 0.39 2.26
CA ASP A 44 -10.93 0.29 1.46
C ASP A 44 -10.63 0.56 -0.02
N GLU A 45 -9.86 1.59 -0.30
CA GLU A 45 -9.49 1.91 -1.68
C GLU A 45 -8.64 0.82 -2.30
N PHE A 46 -7.74 0.22 -1.52
CA PHE A 46 -6.92 -0.88 -2.03
C PHE A 46 -7.79 -2.09 -2.36
N ARG A 47 -8.77 -2.38 -1.51
CA ARG A 47 -9.68 -3.47 -1.76
C ARG A 47 -10.52 -3.22 -3.01
N LYS A 48 -10.95 -2.00 -3.22
CA LYS A 48 -11.68 -1.63 -4.42
C LYS A 48 -10.82 -1.79 -5.67
N ALA A 49 -9.53 -1.61 -5.53
CA ALA A 49 -8.61 -1.77 -6.66
C ALA A 49 -8.30 -3.24 -6.95
N GLY A 50 -8.83 -4.15 -6.16
CA GLY A 50 -8.66 -5.57 -6.40
C GLY A 50 -7.73 -6.27 -5.42
N GLY A 51 -7.23 -5.58 -4.42
CA GLY A 51 -6.34 -6.19 -3.45
C GLY A 51 -7.10 -6.96 -2.37
N SER A 52 -6.45 -7.94 -1.78
CA SER A 52 -7.02 -8.70 -0.68
C SER A 52 -6.50 -8.17 0.65
N VAL A 53 -7.08 -8.64 1.74
CA VAL A 53 -6.63 -8.26 3.07
C VAL A 53 -5.17 -8.66 3.28
N ALA A 54 -4.81 -9.86 2.85
CA ALA A 54 -3.43 -10.34 3.02
C ALA A 54 -2.46 -9.52 2.18
N GLU A 55 -2.89 -9.15 0.97
CA GLU A 55 -2.04 -8.32 0.10
C GLU A 55 -1.87 -6.93 0.66
N TYR A 56 -2.92 -6.37 1.27
CA TYR A 56 -2.82 -5.09 1.93
C TYR A 56 -1.80 -5.15 3.07
N ALA A 57 -1.89 -6.18 3.90
CA ALA A 57 -0.99 -6.28 5.04
C ALA A 57 0.46 -6.43 4.59
N ALA A 58 0.70 -7.28 3.60
CA ALA A 58 2.06 -7.49 3.11
C ALA A 58 2.61 -6.24 2.43
N GLY A 59 1.78 -5.57 1.65
CA GLY A 59 2.21 -4.35 0.96
C GLY A 59 2.47 -3.21 1.93
N ARG A 60 1.60 -3.07 2.93
CA ARG A 60 1.79 -2.06 3.96
C ARG A 60 3.11 -2.29 4.71
N ASP A 61 3.34 -3.54 5.12
CA ASP A 61 4.56 -3.86 5.85
C ASP A 61 5.80 -3.62 5.00
N ARG A 62 5.72 -3.92 3.71
CA ARG A 62 6.84 -3.68 2.81
C ARG A 62 7.10 -2.18 2.67
N ALA A 63 6.05 -1.38 2.51
CA ALA A 63 6.21 0.06 2.37
C ALA A 63 6.80 0.68 3.64
N ILE A 64 6.38 0.17 4.81
CA ILE A 64 6.93 0.66 6.07
C ILE A 64 8.40 0.25 6.19
N ALA A 65 8.73 -0.98 5.84
CA ALA A 65 10.10 -1.47 5.90
C ALA A 65 11.01 -0.68 4.97
N ASP A 66 10.49 -0.25 3.84
CA ASP A 66 11.25 0.55 2.88
C ASP A 66 11.34 2.02 3.29
N GLY A 67 10.68 2.42 4.35
CA GLY A 67 10.75 3.79 4.82
C GLY A 67 9.82 4.76 4.11
N ALA A 68 8.94 4.26 3.26
CA ALA A 68 8.04 5.14 2.51
C ALA A 68 6.84 5.58 3.32
N LEU A 69 6.49 4.82 4.35
CA LEU A 69 5.37 5.12 5.24
C LEU A 69 5.78 4.86 6.66
N GLN A 70 5.10 5.54 7.57
CA GLN A 70 5.31 5.32 9.00
C GLN A 70 3.95 5.17 9.66
N MET A 71 3.76 4.06 10.36
CA MET A 71 2.50 3.86 11.08
C MET A 71 2.48 4.72 12.32
N HIS A 72 1.39 5.44 12.53
CA HIS A 72 1.21 6.20 13.76
C HIS A 72 0.90 5.24 14.91
N VAL A 73 1.33 5.61 16.09
CA VAL A 73 1.17 4.72 17.25
C VAL A 73 -0.30 4.42 17.53
N SER A 74 -1.21 5.31 17.15
CA SER A 74 -2.64 5.07 17.33
C SER A 74 -3.15 3.94 16.45
N GLY A 75 -2.45 3.63 15.35
CA GLY A 75 -2.89 2.62 14.41
C GLY A 75 -4.02 3.07 13.50
N THR A 76 -4.43 4.34 13.57
CA THR A 76 -5.56 4.81 12.77
C THR A 76 -5.15 5.49 11.48
N PHE A 77 -3.88 5.85 11.34
CA PHE A 77 -3.40 6.44 10.11
C PHE A 77 -1.91 6.17 9.94
N VAL A 78 -1.44 6.32 8.71
CA VAL A 78 -0.01 6.26 8.42
C VAL A 78 0.42 7.62 7.92
N LEU A 79 1.71 7.90 8.03
CA LEU A 79 2.29 9.14 7.54
C LEU A 79 3.10 8.82 6.30
N LEU A 80 2.87 9.61 5.25
CA LEU A 80 3.58 9.43 4.00
C LEU A 80 4.91 10.17 4.12
N THR A 81 5.99 9.50 3.80
CA THR A 81 7.30 10.12 3.85
C THR A 81 7.48 11.00 2.63
N PRO A 82 7.71 12.30 2.79
CA PRO A 82 7.84 13.17 1.62
C PRO A 82 9.11 12.86 0.85
N PRO A 83 9.08 13.08 -0.46
CA PRO A 83 10.29 12.96 -1.26
C PRO A 83 11.34 13.93 -0.75
N GLY A 84 12.53 13.53 -0.68
CA GLY A 84 13.59 14.38 -0.20
C GLY A 84 13.78 14.37 1.29
N ASN A 85 12.85 13.75 2.02
CA ASN A 85 12.97 13.69 3.46
C ASN A 85 14.20 12.94 3.87
N GLU A 86 14.58 11.98 3.10
CA GLU A 86 15.73 11.17 3.43
C GLU A 86 17.01 11.96 3.35
N SER A 87 17.02 13.07 2.68
CA SER A 87 18.22 13.86 2.57
C SER A 87 18.35 14.84 3.71
N ALA A 88 17.37 14.93 4.50
CA ALA A 88 17.40 15.91 5.59
C ALA A 88 18.35 15.52 6.70
#